data_ca858d598b4b655ad0a723be209405eb
#
_entry.id   ca858d598b4b655ad0a723be209405eb
#
_cell.length_a   1.000
_cell.length_b   1.000
_cell.length_c   1.000
_cell.angle_alpha   90.00
_cell.angle_beta   90.00
_cell.angle_gamma   90.00
#
_symmetry.space_group_name_H-M   'P 1'
#
loop_
_entity.id
_entity.type
_entity.pdbx_description
1 polymer ?
#
loop_
_entity_poly.entity_id
_entity_poly.type
_entity_poly.pdbx_seq_one_letter_code
_entity_poly.pdbx_strand_id
1 'polypeptide(L)'
;MTLQTARERATASRVGVRRFEVPPFGVLVALVIFLLLVVAAIVPSVFSGQDPYASNPADAFAAPSAEHWLGTDQLGRDQFTRLIYGARYSILLGVGATLIGLVGGIVLGVLAGYARGTWDRVITRFLDVLLAFPDVLVALVTITVLGPGEWSLIWAVGLGRIPGSARLVRGEVLRIRESGFVRSGIGLGLHPARLIIRHVVPNSLGPVLVHAVLGVGVSIIFGASLSFLGLGAVPPTPEWGLMLSEARQYLSIAPWIAIWPGLLITVTVVSITVVGRWFQQRFITKRSSL
;
A
#
# COMPACT_ATOMS: atom_id res chain seq x y z
N MET A 1 -36.43 47.70 -3.11
CA MET A 1 -35.11 47.06 -3.09
C MET A 1 -34.79 46.49 -1.70
N THR A 2 -35.61 45.64 -1.10
CA THR A 2 -35.41 45.26 0.32
C THR A 2 -35.99 43.94 0.79
N LEU A 3 -36.64 43.13 -0.06
CA LEU A 3 -37.21 41.83 0.40
C LEU A 3 -36.59 40.61 -0.26
N GLN A 4 -35.87 40.75 -1.39
CA GLN A 4 -35.14 39.64 -2.04
C GLN A 4 -33.83 39.33 -1.34
N THR A 5 -33.10 40.34 -0.82
CA THR A 5 -31.82 40.17 -0.16
C THR A 5 -31.93 39.50 1.23
N ALA A 6 -33.08 39.55 1.89
CA ALA A 6 -33.32 38.90 3.18
C ALA A 6 -33.61 37.39 3.02
N ARG A 7 -34.21 36.96 1.89
CA ARG A 7 -34.47 35.54 1.60
C ARG A 7 -33.22 34.79 1.17
N GLU A 8 -32.28 35.41 0.49
CA GLU A 8 -31.00 34.78 0.11
C GLU A 8 -30.06 34.60 1.30
N ARG A 9 -30.13 35.45 2.32
CA ARG A 9 -29.33 35.28 3.55
C ARG A 9 -29.90 34.22 4.50
N ALA A 10 -31.17 33.89 4.45
CA ALA A 10 -31.81 32.89 5.28
C ALA A 10 -31.53 31.43 4.81
N THR A 11 -31.10 31.25 3.56
CA THR A 11 -30.73 29.94 3.00
C THR A 11 -29.25 29.55 3.26
N ALA A 12 -28.42 30.49 3.73
CA ALA A 12 -26.96 30.29 3.87
C ALA A 12 -26.50 29.74 5.22
N SER A 13 -27.39 29.46 6.16
CA SER A 13 -26.97 28.96 7.50
C SER A 13 -27.65 27.64 7.90
N ARG A 14 -27.75 26.70 6.98
CA ARG A 14 -27.87 25.31 7.41
C ARG A 14 -26.46 24.77 7.67
N VAL A 15 -25.99 24.99 8.87
CA VAL A 15 -24.90 24.17 9.47
C VAL A 15 -25.38 22.71 9.35
N GLY A 16 -24.93 22.04 8.33
CA GLY A 16 -25.28 20.65 8.07
C GLY A 16 -24.79 19.82 9.24
N VAL A 17 -25.73 19.40 10.10
CA VAL A 17 -25.47 18.36 11.10
C VAL A 17 -24.78 17.22 10.37
N ARG A 18 -23.56 16.90 10.80
CA ARG A 18 -22.75 15.78 10.28
C ARG A 18 -23.56 14.50 10.44
N ARG A 19 -24.31 14.11 9.42
CA ARG A 19 -24.82 12.75 9.35
C ARG A 19 -23.61 11.86 9.18
N PHE A 20 -23.35 11.01 10.16
CA PHE A 20 -22.45 9.85 10.00
C PHE A 20 -23.11 8.95 8.95
N GLU A 21 -22.74 9.13 7.69
CA GLU A 21 -23.17 8.21 6.65
C GLU A 21 -22.49 6.89 6.91
N VAL A 22 -23.30 5.89 7.21
CA VAL A 22 -22.85 4.50 7.39
C VAL A 22 -22.15 4.08 6.09
N PRO A 23 -20.98 3.44 6.16
CA PRO A 23 -20.31 2.93 4.97
C PRO A 23 -21.23 1.98 4.21
N PRO A 24 -21.20 1.96 2.87
CA PRO A 24 -21.91 0.96 2.08
C PRO A 24 -21.55 -0.46 2.55
N PHE A 25 -22.51 -1.39 2.47
CA PHE A 25 -22.31 -2.77 2.93
C PHE A 25 -21.02 -3.40 2.43
N GLY A 26 -20.67 -3.23 1.15
CA GLY A 26 -19.41 -3.74 0.58
C GLY A 26 -18.15 -3.16 1.23
N VAL A 27 -18.20 -1.90 1.69
CA VAL A 27 -17.07 -1.29 2.42
C VAL A 27 -16.95 -1.85 3.83
N LEU A 28 -18.08 -2.14 4.51
CA LEU A 28 -18.08 -2.78 5.81
C LEU A 28 -17.47 -4.19 5.73
N VAL A 29 -17.88 -4.98 4.74
CA VAL A 29 -17.31 -6.31 4.51
C VAL A 29 -15.80 -6.22 4.24
N ALA A 30 -15.38 -5.33 3.34
CA ALA A 30 -13.96 -5.12 3.05
C ALA A 30 -13.16 -4.68 4.29
N LEU A 31 -13.75 -3.82 5.14
CA LEU A 31 -13.11 -3.38 6.38
C LEU A 31 -12.97 -4.53 7.38
N VAL A 32 -13.99 -5.36 7.55
CA VAL A 32 -13.94 -6.54 8.43
C VAL A 32 -12.86 -7.50 7.94
N ILE A 33 -12.84 -7.83 6.66
CA ILE A 33 -11.81 -8.71 6.08
C ILE A 33 -10.42 -8.12 6.30
N PHE A 34 -10.23 -6.83 6.01
CA PHE A 34 -8.95 -6.15 6.23
C PHE A 34 -8.50 -6.20 7.69
N LEU A 35 -9.41 -5.96 8.64
CA LEU A 35 -9.10 -6.05 10.06
C LEU A 35 -8.74 -7.48 10.49
N LEU A 36 -9.44 -8.50 10.01
CA LEU A 36 -9.09 -9.90 10.27
C LEU A 36 -7.71 -10.25 9.75
N LEU A 37 -7.35 -9.79 8.55
CA LEU A 37 -6.02 -10.00 7.98
C LEU A 37 -4.93 -9.27 8.77
N VAL A 38 -5.21 -8.06 9.26
CA VAL A 38 -4.27 -7.32 10.13
C VAL A 38 -4.09 -8.06 11.46
N VAL A 39 -5.16 -8.58 12.05
CA VAL A 39 -5.07 -9.39 13.28
C VAL A 39 -4.26 -10.66 13.02
N ALA A 40 -4.49 -11.35 11.90
CA ALA A 40 -3.71 -12.53 11.50
C ALA A 40 -2.22 -12.20 11.31
N ALA A 41 -1.90 -11.04 10.77
CA ALA A 41 -0.51 -10.61 10.60
C ALA A 41 0.20 -10.28 11.92
N ILE A 42 -0.53 -9.72 12.91
CA ILE A 42 0.04 -9.31 14.20
C ILE A 42 0.08 -10.48 15.18
N VAL A 43 -1.02 -11.23 15.30
CA VAL A 43 -1.19 -12.31 16.25
C VAL A 43 -1.77 -13.55 15.55
N PRO A 44 -0.98 -14.24 14.69
CA PRO A 44 -1.47 -15.39 13.93
C PRO A 44 -1.96 -16.54 14.82
N SER A 45 -1.41 -16.67 16.02
CA SER A 45 -1.80 -17.70 17.00
C SER A 45 -3.26 -17.62 17.46
N VAL A 46 -3.95 -16.49 17.23
CA VAL A 46 -5.41 -16.39 17.50
C VAL A 46 -6.22 -17.28 16.53
N PHE A 47 -5.70 -17.50 15.32
CA PHE A 47 -6.38 -18.27 14.27
C PHE A 47 -5.87 -19.70 14.17
N SER A 48 -4.59 -19.91 14.41
CA SER A 48 -3.97 -21.24 14.40
C SER A 48 -2.86 -21.33 15.44
N GLY A 49 -2.99 -22.28 16.35
CA GLY A 49 -1.96 -22.60 17.35
C GLY A 49 -0.90 -23.58 16.84
N GLN A 50 -0.98 -24.03 15.59
CA GLN A 50 -0.01 -24.96 14.99
C GLN A 50 1.24 -24.21 14.51
N ASP A 51 2.36 -24.93 14.43
CA ASP A 51 3.59 -24.41 13.84
C ASP A 51 3.49 -24.43 12.30
N PRO A 52 3.63 -23.29 11.59
CA PRO A 52 3.58 -23.23 10.13
C PRO A 52 4.73 -23.98 9.43
N TYR A 53 5.73 -24.40 10.17
CA TYR A 53 6.88 -25.16 9.69
C TYR A 53 6.79 -26.67 10.00
N ALA A 54 5.86 -27.09 10.86
CA ALA A 54 5.67 -28.49 11.20
C ALA A 54 5.34 -29.29 9.93
N SER A 55 6.17 -30.29 9.64
CA SER A 55 6.11 -31.12 8.44
C SER A 55 5.77 -32.57 8.82
N ASN A 56 4.80 -33.15 8.14
CA ASN A 56 4.48 -34.57 8.25
C ASN A 56 4.41 -35.20 6.85
N PRO A 57 5.47 -35.82 6.33
CA PRO A 57 5.49 -36.38 4.99
C PRO A 57 4.40 -37.44 4.71
N ALA A 58 3.83 -38.07 5.75
CA ALA A 58 2.72 -39.00 5.60
C ALA A 58 1.43 -38.33 5.11
N ASP A 59 1.27 -37.04 5.43
CA ASP A 59 0.13 -36.21 5.02
C ASP A 59 0.44 -35.32 3.79
N ALA A 60 1.51 -35.63 3.05
CA ALA A 60 1.85 -34.86 1.85
C ALA A 60 0.70 -34.87 0.84
N PHE A 61 0.29 -33.67 0.38
CA PHE A 61 -0.83 -33.45 -0.53
C PHE A 61 -2.18 -34.00 -0.03
N ALA A 62 -2.39 -34.06 1.30
CA ALA A 62 -3.71 -34.41 1.84
C ALA A 62 -4.74 -33.35 1.42
N ALA A 63 -5.88 -33.83 0.90
CA ALA A 63 -6.98 -32.97 0.49
C ALA A 63 -7.61 -32.26 1.70
N PRO A 64 -8.36 -31.16 1.49
CA PRO A 64 -9.09 -30.49 2.56
C PRO A 64 -9.96 -31.48 3.37
N SER A 65 -9.84 -31.46 4.69
CA SER A 65 -10.49 -32.35 5.64
C SER A 65 -10.81 -31.63 6.96
N ALA A 66 -11.44 -32.30 7.90
CA ALA A 66 -11.70 -31.77 9.24
C ALA A 66 -10.40 -31.52 10.04
N GLU A 67 -9.34 -32.25 9.76
CA GLU A 67 -8.02 -32.12 10.38
C GLU A 67 -7.18 -31.04 9.69
N HIS A 68 -7.25 -30.97 8.36
CA HIS A 68 -6.57 -29.99 7.52
C HIS A 68 -7.59 -29.21 6.68
N TRP A 69 -8.14 -28.13 7.20
CA TRP A 69 -9.25 -27.39 6.59
C TRP A 69 -9.00 -26.96 5.15
N LEU A 70 -7.80 -26.61 4.82
CA LEU A 70 -7.41 -26.18 3.46
C LEU A 70 -6.45 -27.18 2.79
N GLY A 71 -6.33 -28.38 3.36
CA GLY A 71 -5.40 -29.41 2.91
C GLY A 71 -3.96 -29.14 3.37
N THR A 72 -3.03 -29.93 2.84
CA THR A 72 -1.60 -29.84 3.15
C THR A 72 -0.78 -29.58 1.87
N ASP A 73 0.45 -29.16 2.04
CA ASP A 73 1.40 -28.95 0.96
C ASP A 73 2.26 -30.19 0.65
N GLN A 74 3.29 -30.02 -0.20
CA GLN A 74 4.20 -31.10 -0.62
C GLN A 74 5.02 -31.72 0.50
N LEU A 75 5.12 -31.08 1.65
CA LEU A 75 5.82 -31.57 2.85
C LEU A 75 4.85 -31.99 3.96
N GLY A 76 3.54 -32.03 3.68
CA GLY A 76 2.50 -32.31 4.68
C GLY A 76 2.32 -31.21 5.70
N ARG A 77 2.71 -29.96 5.40
CA ARG A 77 2.50 -28.80 6.26
C ARG A 77 1.07 -28.30 6.08
N ASP A 78 0.41 -27.90 7.18
CA ASP A 78 -0.97 -27.42 7.15
C ASP A 78 -1.11 -26.10 6.38
N GLN A 79 -1.92 -26.13 5.32
CA GLN A 79 -2.07 -24.97 4.41
C GLN A 79 -2.78 -23.80 5.08
N PHE A 80 -3.79 -24.03 5.93
CA PHE A 80 -4.47 -22.97 6.65
C PHE A 80 -3.52 -22.22 7.59
N THR A 81 -2.77 -22.95 8.39
CA THR A 81 -1.76 -22.37 9.29
C THR A 81 -0.74 -21.54 8.53
N ARG A 82 -0.18 -22.06 7.43
CA ARG A 82 0.77 -21.35 6.59
C ARG A 82 0.20 -20.07 5.99
N LEU A 83 -1.06 -20.09 5.57
CA LEU A 83 -1.73 -18.89 5.03
C LEU A 83 -1.94 -17.81 6.09
N ILE A 84 -2.32 -18.19 7.32
CA ILE A 84 -2.49 -17.25 8.44
C ILE A 84 -1.15 -16.60 8.81
N TYR A 85 -0.11 -17.40 9.00
CA TYR A 85 1.23 -16.87 9.31
C TYR A 85 1.83 -16.08 8.15
N GLY A 86 1.50 -16.46 6.92
CA GLY A 86 1.91 -15.78 5.69
C GLY A 86 1.36 -14.36 5.54
N ALA A 87 0.21 -14.08 6.17
CA ALA A 87 -0.37 -12.73 6.20
C ALA A 87 0.63 -11.69 6.74
N ARG A 88 1.41 -12.06 7.75
CA ARG A 88 2.42 -11.18 8.34
C ARG A 88 3.47 -10.74 7.31
N TYR A 89 4.03 -11.70 6.56
CA TYR A 89 5.07 -11.44 5.57
C TYR A 89 4.54 -10.62 4.40
N SER A 90 3.38 -11.00 3.85
CA SER A 90 2.79 -10.34 2.69
C SER A 90 2.29 -8.92 3.00
N ILE A 91 1.72 -8.70 4.20
CA ILE A 91 1.30 -7.35 4.64
C ILE A 91 2.51 -6.48 4.98
N LEU A 92 3.53 -7.03 5.67
CA LEU A 92 4.76 -6.31 5.98
C LEU A 92 5.47 -5.85 4.70
N LEU A 93 5.53 -6.71 3.68
CA LEU A 93 6.04 -6.36 2.37
C LEU A 93 5.25 -5.19 1.74
N GLY A 94 3.92 -5.29 1.70
CA GLY A 94 3.08 -4.25 1.10
C GLY A 94 3.20 -2.90 1.80
N VAL A 95 3.14 -2.91 3.13
CA VAL A 95 3.25 -1.70 3.96
C VAL A 95 4.68 -1.16 3.93
N GLY A 96 5.68 -2.02 4.14
CA GLY A 96 7.10 -1.63 4.18
C GLY A 96 7.57 -1.01 2.88
N ALA A 97 7.28 -1.66 1.75
CA ALA A 97 7.61 -1.13 0.42
C ALA A 97 6.89 0.20 0.13
N THR A 98 5.62 0.31 0.52
CA THR A 98 4.87 1.56 0.34
C THR A 98 5.45 2.68 1.20
N LEU A 99 5.86 2.41 2.44
CA LEU A 99 6.49 3.40 3.31
C LEU A 99 7.83 3.89 2.75
N ILE A 100 8.67 3.00 2.23
CA ILE A 100 9.93 3.37 1.57
C ILE A 100 9.63 4.28 0.37
N GLY A 101 8.71 3.87 -0.51
CA GLY A 101 8.31 4.66 -1.66
C GLY A 101 7.70 6.02 -1.29
N LEU A 102 6.90 6.06 -0.21
CA LEU A 102 6.27 7.27 0.30
C LEU A 102 7.31 8.23 0.89
N VAL A 103 8.16 7.76 1.79
CA VAL A 103 9.17 8.60 2.45
C VAL A 103 10.17 9.15 1.44
N GLY A 104 10.74 8.28 0.59
CA GLY A 104 11.64 8.72 -0.49
C GLY A 104 10.94 9.66 -1.47
N GLY A 105 9.68 9.36 -1.81
CA GLY A 105 8.83 10.20 -2.65
C GLY A 105 8.56 11.58 -2.05
N ILE A 106 8.26 11.67 -0.75
CA ILE A 106 8.07 12.95 -0.06
C ILE A 106 9.37 13.76 -0.07
N VAL A 107 10.48 13.17 0.29
CA VAL A 107 11.78 13.86 0.33
C VAL A 107 12.14 14.43 -1.05
N LEU A 108 12.18 13.58 -2.08
CA LEU A 108 12.56 13.99 -3.42
C LEU A 108 11.51 14.91 -4.06
N GLY A 109 10.24 14.64 -3.87
CA GLY A 109 9.15 15.44 -4.42
C GLY A 109 9.06 16.85 -3.82
N VAL A 110 9.26 16.98 -2.49
CA VAL A 110 9.30 18.28 -1.81
C VAL A 110 10.53 19.04 -2.24
N LEU A 111 11.71 18.41 -2.29
CA LEU A 111 12.94 19.06 -2.77
C LEU A 111 12.77 19.58 -4.20
N ALA A 112 12.29 18.77 -5.13
CA ALA A 112 12.06 19.16 -6.51
C ALA A 112 10.97 20.24 -6.64
N GLY A 113 9.84 20.11 -5.97
CA GLY A 113 8.72 21.04 -6.08
C GLY A 113 8.96 22.40 -5.41
N TYR A 114 9.81 22.46 -4.39
CA TYR A 114 10.14 23.69 -3.70
C TYR A 114 11.39 24.36 -4.26
N ALA A 115 12.44 23.64 -4.58
CA ALA A 115 13.63 24.15 -5.24
C ALA A 115 13.27 24.60 -6.67
N ARG A 116 13.71 25.79 -7.06
CA ARG A 116 13.52 26.31 -8.41
C ARG A 116 14.79 26.13 -9.24
N GLY A 117 14.61 26.14 -10.55
CA GLY A 117 15.73 26.22 -11.48
C GLY A 117 16.48 24.89 -11.64
N THR A 118 17.78 24.88 -11.37
CA THR A 118 18.65 23.74 -11.68
C THR A 118 18.36 22.50 -10.82
N TRP A 119 18.09 22.65 -9.54
CA TRP A 119 17.82 21.54 -8.64
C TRP A 119 16.53 20.81 -8.99
N ASP A 120 15.46 21.54 -9.30
CA ASP A 120 14.22 20.92 -9.80
C ASP A 120 14.49 20.12 -11.09
N ARG A 121 15.26 20.71 -12.01
CA ARG A 121 15.64 20.05 -13.27
C ARG A 121 16.44 18.77 -13.06
N VAL A 122 17.46 18.81 -12.20
CA VAL A 122 18.33 17.66 -11.92
C VAL A 122 17.54 16.52 -11.27
N ILE A 123 16.77 16.83 -10.22
CA ILE A 123 15.97 15.80 -9.51
C ILE A 123 14.94 15.21 -10.46
N THR A 124 14.21 16.03 -11.22
CA THR A 124 13.20 15.55 -12.17
C THR A 124 13.81 14.67 -13.25
N ARG A 125 14.96 15.05 -13.82
CA ARG A 125 15.68 14.22 -14.80
C ARG A 125 16.13 12.90 -14.22
N PHE A 126 16.64 12.89 -12.98
CA PHE A 126 17.01 11.66 -12.30
C PHE A 126 15.79 10.73 -12.11
N LEU A 127 14.65 11.28 -11.67
CA LEU A 127 13.40 10.52 -11.53
C LEU A 127 12.89 10.01 -12.88
N ASP A 128 13.02 10.81 -13.94
CA ASP A 128 12.62 10.41 -15.31
C ASP A 128 13.48 9.25 -15.82
N VAL A 129 14.78 9.26 -15.54
CA VAL A 129 15.69 8.15 -15.88
C VAL A 129 15.28 6.87 -15.15
N LEU A 130 14.98 6.96 -13.84
CA LEU A 130 14.54 5.80 -13.08
C LEU A 130 13.21 5.24 -13.61
N LEU A 131 12.28 6.10 -14.02
CA LEU A 131 10.99 5.68 -14.59
C LEU A 131 11.07 5.13 -16.01
N ALA A 132 12.20 5.36 -16.71
CA ALA A 132 12.44 4.76 -18.02
C ALA A 132 12.79 3.26 -17.92
N PHE A 133 13.23 2.78 -16.74
CA PHE A 133 13.49 1.37 -16.52
C PHE A 133 12.21 0.66 -16.05
N PRO A 134 11.95 -0.55 -16.55
CA PRO A 134 10.90 -1.40 -15.99
C PRO A 134 11.14 -1.65 -14.50
N ASP A 135 10.08 -1.56 -13.68
CA ASP A 135 10.16 -1.76 -12.22
C ASP A 135 10.82 -3.10 -11.83
N VAL A 136 10.61 -4.14 -12.65
CA VAL A 136 11.22 -5.47 -12.46
C VAL A 136 12.75 -5.41 -12.54
N LEU A 137 13.32 -4.59 -13.43
CA LEU A 137 14.78 -4.45 -13.55
C LEU A 137 15.37 -3.74 -12.33
N VAL A 138 14.70 -2.70 -11.83
CA VAL A 138 15.11 -2.02 -10.59
C VAL A 138 15.09 -3.00 -9.43
N ALA A 139 14.05 -3.83 -9.34
CA ALA A 139 13.93 -4.85 -8.32
C ALA A 139 15.04 -5.92 -8.44
N LEU A 140 15.31 -6.41 -9.64
CA LEU A 140 16.38 -7.40 -9.90
C LEU A 140 17.75 -6.87 -9.45
N VAL A 141 18.11 -5.66 -9.85
CA VAL A 141 19.37 -5.04 -9.44
C VAL A 141 19.45 -4.92 -7.92
N THR A 142 18.37 -4.47 -7.28
CA THR A 142 18.32 -4.32 -5.82
C THR A 142 18.52 -5.67 -5.12
N ILE A 143 17.82 -6.72 -5.55
CA ILE A 143 17.92 -8.06 -4.96
C ILE A 143 19.30 -8.68 -5.23
N THR A 144 19.88 -8.44 -6.40
CA THR A 144 21.23 -8.93 -6.71
C THR A 144 22.29 -8.31 -5.77
N VAL A 145 22.14 -7.04 -5.42
CA VAL A 145 23.06 -6.34 -4.52
C VAL A 145 22.86 -6.74 -3.06
N LEU A 146 21.59 -6.84 -2.61
CA LEU A 146 21.26 -7.11 -1.21
C LEU A 146 21.19 -8.61 -0.87
N GLY A 147 21.17 -9.48 -1.87
CA GLY A 147 20.89 -10.91 -1.73
C GLY A 147 19.40 -11.22 -1.67
N PRO A 148 19.01 -12.51 -1.84
CA PRO A 148 17.62 -12.94 -1.73
C PRO A 148 17.12 -12.82 -0.29
N GLY A 149 15.83 -12.55 -0.12
CA GLY A 149 15.20 -12.49 1.19
C GLY A 149 14.09 -11.46 1.30
N GLU A 150 13.35 -11.53 2.39
CA GLU A 150 12.18 -10.69 2.67
C GLU A 150 12.53 -9.19 2.66
N TRP A 151 13.58 -8.80 3.37
CA TRP A 151 14.00 -7.39 3.46
C TRP A 151 14.47 -6.84 2.12
N SER A 152 15.22 -7.65 1.36
CA SER A 152 15.67 -7.27 0.02
C SER A 152 14.48 -7.03 -0.90
N LEU A 153 13.46 -7.86 -0.79
CA LEU A 153 12.23 -7.72 -1.56
C LEU A 153 11.47 -6.42 -1.19
N ILE A 154 11.37 -6.11 0.12
CA ILE A 154 10.75 -4.87 0.60
C ILE A 154 11.47 -3.65 0.04
N TRP A 155 12.80 -3.64 0.09
CA TRP A 155 13.59 -2.55 -0.49
C TRP A 155 13.47 -2.47 -2.01
N ALA A 156 13.50 -3.61 -2.71
CA ALA A 156 13.38 -3.68 -4.15
C ALA A 156 12.07 -3.07 -4.65
N VAL A 157 10.95 -3.49 -4.05
CA VAL A 157 9.62 -2.95 -4.37
C VAL A 157 9.52 -1.48 -3.95
N GLY A 158 10.02 -1.14 -2.77
CA GLY A 158 9.95 0.22 -2.21
C GLY A 158 10.73 1.25 -3.04
N LEU A 159 11.97 0.93 -3.43
CA LEU A 159 12.80 1.80 -4.26
C LEU A 159 12.18 2.06 -5.64
N GLY A 160 11.62 1.03 -6.28
CA GLY A 160 10.90 1.19 -7.55
C GLY A 160 9.71 2.16 -7.45
N ARG A 161 9.10 2.29 -6.27
CA ARG A 161 7.96 3.19 -6.06
C ARG A 161 8.33 4.65 -5.79
N ILE A 162 9.58 4.94 -5.43
CA ILE A 162 10.03 6.30 -5.10
C ILE A 162 9.77 7.30 -6.24
N PRO A 163 10.13 7.00 -7.52
CA PRO A 163 10.01 8.00 -8.58
C PRO A 163 8.56 8.41 -8.86
N GLY A 164 7.63 7.45 -8.87
CA GLY A 164 6.20 7.72 -9.05
C GLY A 164 5.62 8.55 -7.91
N SER A 165 5.95 8.20 -6.66
CA SER A 165 5.53 8.94 -5.47
C SER A 165 6.13 10.35 -5.44
N ALA A 166 7.41 10.51 -5.81
CA ALA A 166 8.08 11.81 -5.87
C ALA A 166 7.44 12.74 -6.91
N ARG A 167 7.05 12.22 -8.07
CA ARG A 167 6.35 13.00 -9.11
C ARG A 167 4.99 13.49 -8.63
N LEU A 168 4.23 12.64 -7.93
CA LEU A 168 2.95 13.02 -7.33
C LEU A 168 3.14 14.12 -6.28
N VAL A 169 4.07 13.93 -5.34
CA VAL A 169 4.36 14.90 -4.27
C VAL A 169 4.83 16.22 -4.86
N ARG A 170 5.71 16.20 -5.87
CA ARG A 170 6.17 17.41 -6.56
C ARG A 170 4.99 18.19 -7.17
N GLY A 171 4.05 17.51 -7.82
CA GLY A 171 2.85 18.14 -8.38
C GLY A 171 2.01 18.84 -7.31
N GLU A 172 1.78 18.18 -6.18
CA GLU A 172 1.04 18.76 -5.05
C GLU A 172 1.78 19.94 -4.41
N VAL A 173 3.09 19.86 -4.25
CA VAL A 173 3.92 20.95 -3.71
C VAL A 173 3.86 22.18 -4.61
N LEU A 174 3.98 22.01 -5.93
CA LEU A 174 3.85 23.10 -6.89
C LEU A 174 2.48 23.77 -6.80
N ARG A 175 1.40 22.99 -6.72
CA ARG A 175 0.04 23.50 -6.60
C ARG A 175 -0.16 24.32 -5.31
N ILE A 176 0.32 23.78 -4.15
CA ILE A 176 0.16 24.45 -2.85
C ILE A 176 1.01 25.71 -2.76
N ARG A 177 2.20 25.71 -3.32
CA ARG A 177 3.09 26.85 -3.31
C ARG A 177 2.49 28.07 -3.99
N GLU A 178 1.60 27.89 -4.97
CA GLU A 178 0.88 28.98 -5.64
C GLU A 178 -0.33 29.49 -4.89
N SER A 179 -0.70 28.85 -3.78
CA SER A 179 -1.85 29.25 -2.95
C SER A 179 -1.63 30.61 -2.27
N GLY A 180 -2.74 31.33 -2.02
CA GLY A 180 -2.71 32.66 -1.42
C GLY A 180 -2.03 32.69 -0.06
N PHE A 181 -2.23 31.70 0.79
CA PHE A 181 -1.64 31.65 2.14
C PHE A 181 -0.11 31.47 2.11
N VAL A 182 0.43 30.72 1.12
CA VAL A 182 1.89 30.61 0.96
C VAL A 182 2.46 31.89 0.41
N ARG A 183 1.83 32.54 -0.56
CA ARG A 183 2.25 33.84 -1.10
C ARG A 183 2.23 34.92 -0.03
N SER A 184 1.19 34.96 0.81
CA SER A 184 1.12 35.88 1.97
C SER A 184 2.24 35.62 2.96
N GLY A 185 2.55 34.36 3.26
CA GLY A 185 3.65 33.97 4.15
C GLY A 185 5.02 34.46 3.63
N ILE A 186 5.25 34.37 2.33
CA ILE A 186 6.47 34.92 1.68
C ILE A 186 6.50 36.45 1.81
N GLY A 187 5.37 37.12 1.56
CA GLY A 187 5.26 38.59 1.70
C GLY A 187 5.50 39.07 3.14
N LEU A 188 5.17 38.26 4.14
CA LEU A 188 5.44 38.52 5.56
C LEU A 188 6.88 38.16 5.99
N GLY A 189 7.74 37.71 5.08
CA GLY A 189 9.15 37.41 5.35
C GLY A 189 9.35 36.08 6.12
N LEU A 190 8.39 35.14 6.09
CA LEU A 190 8.57 33.85 6.74
C LEU A 190 9.72 33.06 6.12
N HIS A 191 10.56 32.49 6.97
CA HIS A 191 11.69 31.68 6.51
C HIS A 191 11.24 30.49 5.67
N PRO A 192 11.88 30.20 4.51
CA PRO A 192 11.47 29.14 3.60
C PRO A 192 11.26 27.77 4.23
N ALA A 193 12.16 27.34 5.13
CA ALA A 193 12.03 26.04 5.82
C ALA A 193 10.77 25.99 6.70
N ARG A 194 10.39 27.09 7.36
CA ARG A 194 9.15 27.17 8.15
C ARG A 194 7.90 27.07 7.26
N LEU A 195 7.92 27.71 6.10
CA LEU A 195 6.85 27.62 5.11
C LEU A 195 6.68 26.18 4.62
N ILE A 196 7.80 25.48 4.27
CA ILE A 196 7.75 24.09 3.82
C ILE A 196 7.15 23.21 4.90
N ILE A 197 7.74 23.19 6.11
CA ILE A 197 7.40 22.23 7.16
C ILE A 197 6.01 22.50 7.73
N ARG A 198 5.61 23.75 7.94
CA ARG A 198 4.34 24.10 8.58
C ARG A 198 3.16 24.28 7.64
N HIS A 199 3.41 24.59 6.37
CA HIS A 199 2.34 24.95 5.45
C HIS A 199 2.31 24.08 4.19
N VAL A 200 3.44 23.83 3.53
CA VAL A 200 3.45 23.11 2.26
C VAL A 200 3.29 21.61 2.48
N VAL A 201 4.17 20.98 3.26
CA VAL A 201 4.16 19.53 3.50
C VAL A 201 2.83 19.06 4.09
N PRO A 202 2.31 19.60 5.21
CA PRO A 202 1.06 19.10 5.78
C PRO A 202 -0.14 19.23 4.83
N ASN A 203 -0.16 20.27 4.00
CA ASN A 203 -1.23 20.46 3.03
C ASN A 203 -1.11 19.58 1.78
N SER A 204 0.09 19.10 1.46
CA SER A 204 0.31 18.15 0.35
C SER A 204 0.03 16.70 0.75
N LEU A 205 0.03 16.36 2.04
CA LEU A 205 -0.08 14.98 2.49
C LEU A 205 -1.43 14.31 2.19
N GLY A 206 -2.54 15.06 2.10
CA GLY A 206 -3.85 14.47 1.88
C GLY A 206 -3.91 13.53 0.65
N PRO A 207 -3.70 14.04 -0.58
CA PRO A 207 -3.67 13.21 -1.78
C PRO A 207 -2.57 12.14 -1.76
N VAL A 208 -1.43 12.45 -1.15
CA VAL A 208 -0.27 11.56 -1.06
C VAL A 208 -0.56 10.36 -0.18
N LEU A 209 -1.19 10.55 0.99
CA LEU A 209 -1.59 9.45 1.88
C LEU A 209 -2.62 8.54 1.23
N VAL A 210 -3.57 9.09 0.49
CA VAL A 210 -4.53 8.30 -0.27
C VAL A 210 -3.81 7.43 -1.32
N HIS A 211 -2.87 8.01 -2.06
CA HIS A 211 -2.05 7.26 -3.01
C HIS A 211 -1.24 6.15 -2.32
N ALA A 212 -0.71 6.41 -1.13
CA ALA A 212 0.01 5.42 -0.34
C ALA A 212 -0.89 4.24 0.08
N VAL A 213 -2.11 4.49 0.56
CA VAL A 213 -3.04 3.41 0.95
C VAL A 213 -3.35 2.49 -0.24
N LEU A 214 -3.66 3.06 -1.41
CA LEU A 214 -3.86 2.28 -2.62
C LEU A 214 -2.57 1.56 -3.07
N GLY A 215 -1.44 2.19 -2.80
CA GLY A 215 -0.10 1.69 -3.07
C GLY A 215 0.23 0.39 -2.33
N VAL A 216 -0.31 0.16 -1.13
CA VAL A 216 -0.09 -1.08 -0.37
C VAL A 216 -0.55 -2.31 -1.17
N GLY A 217 -1.75 -2.26 -1.73
CA GLY A 217 -2.26 -3.36 -2.56
C GLY A 217 -1.39 -3.65 -3.79
N VAL A 218 -0.97 -2.59 -4.49
CA VAL A 218 -0.06 -2.72 -5.66
C VAL A 218 1.29 -3.32 -5.23
N SER A 219 1.83 -2.91 -4.07
CA SER A 219 3.08 -3.44 -3.55
C SER A 219 2.98 -4.93 -3.18
N ILE A 220 1.83 -5.38 -2.63
CA ILE A 220 1.59 -6.80 -2.34
C ILE A 220 1.59 -7.61 -3.63
N ILE A 221 0.85 -7.17 -4.67
CA ILE A 221 0.81 -7.89 -5.96
C ILE A 221 2.19 -7.95 -6.58
N PHE A 222 2.89 -6.82 -6.64
CA PHE A 222 4.21 -6.76 -7.28
C PHE A 222 5.25 -7.60 -6.52
N GLY A 223 5.25 -7.52 -5.18
CA GLY A 223 6.12 -8.33 -4.34
C GLY A 223 5.82 -9.83 -4.46
N ALA A 224 4.53 -10.21 -4.43
CA ALA A 224 4.13 -11.61 -4.66
C ALA A 224 4.54 -12.13 -6.05
N SER A 225 4.49 -11.27 -7.08
CA SER A 225 4.97 -11.62 -8.43
C SER A 225 6.48 -11.85 -8.46
N LEU A 226 7.26 -11.03 -7.75
CA LEU A 226 8.71 -11.24 -7.63
C LEU A 226 9.05 -12.50 -6.82
N SER A 227 8.33 -12.74 -5.71
CA SER A 227 8.46 -13.98 -4.93
C SER A 227 8.09 -15.21 -5.76
N PHE A 228 7.05 -15.14 -6.58
CA PHE A 228 6.65 -16.19 -7.51
C PHE A 228 7.76 -16.52 -8.54
N LEU A 229 8.53 -15.51 -8.94
CA LEU A 229 9.69 -15.68 -9.83
C LEU A 229 10.96 -16.15 -9.08
N GLY A 230 10.87 -16.41 -7.78
CA GLY A 230 12.00 -16.87 -6.97
C GLY A 230 12.94 -15.78 -6.48
N LEU A 231 12.54 -14.52 -6.59
CA LEU A 231 13.33 -13.34 -6.21
C LEU A 231 13.00 -12.81 -4.80
N GLY A 232 12.06 -13.46 -4.10
CA GLY A 232 11.53 -12.99 -2.83
C GLY A 232 12.04 -13.78 -1.62
N ALA A 233 11.09 -14.11 -0.73
CA ALA A 233 11.34 -14.92 0.45
C ALA A 233 11.91 -16.29 0.07
N VAL A 234 12.68 -16.87 1.00
CA VAL A 234 13.33 -18.17 0.80
C VAL A 234 12.55 -19.24 1.59
N PRO A 235 12.34 -20.45 1.04
CA PRO A 235 11.75 -21.55 1.80
C PRO A 235 12.48 -21.78 3.14
N PRO A 236 11.79 -22.16 4.22
CA PRO A 236 10.38 -22.56 4.30
C PRO A 236 9.38 -21.45 4.65
N THR A 237 9.72 -20.18 4.47
CA THR A 237 8.89 -19.02 4.84
C THR A 237 7.47 -19.11 4.25
N PRO A 238 6.40 -18.93 5.03
CA PRO A 238 5.03 -19.04 4.53
C PRO A 238 4.53 -17.76 3.84
N GLU A 239 5.34 -17.13 2.98
CA GLU A 239 4.94 -15.93 2.22
C GLU A 239 4.07 -16.35 1.02
N TRP A 240 2.96 -15.63 0.77
CA TRP A 240 1.94 -16.07 -0.18
C TRP A 240 2.43 -16.17 -1.63
N GLY A 241 3.33 -15.28 -2.07
CA GLY A 241 3.92 -15.35 -3.41
C GLY A 241 4.89 -16.54 -3.55
N LEU A 242 5.66 -16.83 -2.51
CA LEU A 242 6.52 -18.02 -2.46
C LEU A 242 5.67 -19.31 -2.43
N MET A 243 4.58 -19.33 -1.65
CA MET A 243 3.66 -20.47 -1.63
C MET A 243 3.09 -20.75 -3.03
N LEU A 244 2.75 -19.70 -3.79
CA LEU A 244 2.32 -19.86 -5.19
C LEU A 244 3.44 -20.41 -6.08
N SER A 245 4.67 -19.98 -5.87
CA SER A 245 5.83 -20.48 -6.61
C SER A 245 6.07 -21.97 -6.35
N GLU A 246 6.03 -22.39 -5.09
CA GLU A 246 6.15 -23.80 -4.68
C GLU A 246 5.01 -24.65 -5.24
N ALA A 247 3.78 -24.12 -5.26
CA ALA A 247 2.59 -24.81 -5.74
C ALA A 247 2.59 -25.09 -7.26
N ARG A 248 3.35 -24.32 -8.05
CA ARG A 248 3.31 -24.34 -9.53
C ARG A 248 3.49 -25.75 -10.13
N GLN A 249 4.35 -26.56 -9.52
CA GLN A 249 4.67 -27.89 -10.01
C GLN A 249 3.61 -28.95 -9.66
N TYR A 250 2.68 -28.63 -8.76
CA TYR A 250 1.73 -29.58 -8.16
C TYR A 250 0.27 -29.25 -8.49
N LEU A 251 0.02 -28.31 -9.41
CA LEU A 251 -1.34 -27.85 -9.77
C LEU A 251 -2.27 -28.98 -10.21
N SER A 252 -1.74 -30.02 -10.89
CA SER A 252 -2.49 -31.18 -11.35
C SER A 252 -2.82 -32.18 -10.22
N ILE A 253 -2.06 -32.16 -9.12
CA ILE A 253 -2.19 -33.12 -8.01
C ILE A 253 -2.96 -32.47 -6.85
N ALA A 254 -2.57 -31.23 -6.48
CA ALA A 254 -3.08 -30.54 -5.31
C ALA A 254 -3.37 -29.04 -5.64
N PRO A 255 -4.43 -28.77 -6.41
CA PRO A 255 -4.72 -27.39 -6.85
C PRO A 255 -5.00 -26.41 -5.68
N TRP A 256 -5.44 -26.91 -4.53
CA TRP A 256 -5.73 -26.10 -3.34
C TRP A 256 -4.50 -25.35 -2.82
N ILE A 257 -3.28 -25.89 -2.97
CA ILE A 257 -2.05 -25.25 -2.51
C ILE A 257 -1.73 -23.94 -3.26
N ALA A 258 -2.28 -23.76 -4.46
CA ALA A 258 -2.17 -22.51 -5.25
C ALA A 258 -3.43 -21.63 -5.11
N ILE A 259 -4.61 -22.24 -5.09
CA ILE A 259 -5.88 -21.51 -5.05
C ILE A 259 -5.96 -20.61 -3.83
N TRP A 260 -5.64 -21.11 -2.65
CA TRP A 260 -5.79 -20.38 -1.40
C TRP A 260 -4.85 -19.17 -1.26
N PRO A 261 -3.52 -19.28 -1.52
CA PRO A 261 -2.66 -18.10 -1.50
C PRO A 261 -3.08 -17.04 -2.54
N GLY A 262 -3.44 -17.47 -3.75
CA GLY A 262 -3.94 -16.56 -4.79
C GLY A 262 -5.23 -15.83 -4.39
N LEU A 263 -6.16 -16.56 -3.77
CA LEU A 263 -7.40 -15.98 -3.24
C LEU A 263 -7.10 -14.96 -2.13
N LEU A 264 -6.22 -15.29 -1.17
CA LEU A 264 -5.88 -14.36 -0.09
C LEU A 264 -5.19 -13.10 -0.58
N ILE A 265 -4.26 -13.19 -1.54
CA ILE A 265 -3.68 -12.01 -2.19
C ILE A 265 -4.79 -11.15 -2.79
N THR A 266 -5.69 -11.76 -3.56
CA THR A 266 -6.78 -11.06 -4.24
C THR A 266 -7.71 -10.37 -3.24
N VAL A 267 -8.19 -11.11 -2.24
CA VAL A 267 -9.11 -10.59 -1.21
C VAL A 267 -8.44 -9.46 -0.41
N THR A 268 -7.17 -9.61 -0.07
CA THR A 268 -6.40 -8.56 0.64
C THR A 268 -6.33 -7.29 -0.17
N VAL A 269 -5.94 -7.38 -1.44
CA VAL A 269 -5.77 -6.22 -2.32
C VAL A 269 -7.10 -5.53 -2.62
N VAL A 270 -8.16 -6.32 -2.87
CA VAL A 270 -9.52 -5.79 -3.06
C VAL A 270 -9.99 -5.06 -1.81
N SER A 271 -9.82 -5.66 -0.63
CA SER A 271 -10.22 -5.06 0.64
C SER A 271 -9.50 -3.73 0.91
N ILE A 272 -8.18 -3.69 0.74
CA ILE A 272 -7.37 -2.46 0.89
C ILE A 272 -7.84 -1.40 -0.12
N THR A 273 -8.11 -1.80 -1.37
CA THR A 273 -8.51 -0.87 -2.43
C THR A 273 -9.90 -0.28 -2.18
N VAL A 274 -10.88 -1.10 -1.77
CA VAL A 274 -12.23 -0.66 -1.46
C VAL A 274 -12.25 0.30 -0.28
N VAL A 275 -11.57 -0.07 0.81
CA VAL A 275 -11.42 0.78 2.01
C VAL A 275 -10.68 2.08 1.67
N GLY A 276 -9.57 1.99 0.93
CA GLY A 276 -8.77 3.15 0.52
C GLY A 276 -9.55 4.14 -0.35
N ARG A 277 -10.32 3.66 -1.34
CA ARG A 277 -11.18 4.51 -2.20
C ARG A 277 -12.30 5.18 -1.40
N TRP A 278 -12.91 4.48 -0.46
CA TRP A 278 -13.95 5.07 0.40
C TRP A 278 -13.38 6.20 1.26
N PHE A 279 -12.20 6.02 1.86
CA PHE A 279 -11.50 7.10 2.56
C PHE A 279 -11.16 8.26 1.62
N GLN A 280 -10.65 7.98 0.43
CA GLN A 280 -10.33 9.00 -0.58
C GLN A 280 -11.51 9.91 -0.89
N GLN A 281 -12.67 9.33 -1.19
CA GLN A 281 -13.87 10.09 -1.52
C GLN A 281 -14.26 11.03 -0.37
N ARG A 282 -14.19 10.59 0.86
CA ARG A 282 -14.52 11.41 2.04
C ARG A 282 -13.52 12.54 2.32
N PHE A 283 -12.25 12.32 2.08
CA PHE A 283 -11.22 13.34 2.34
C PHE A 283 -11.12 14.40 1.23
N ILE A 284 -11.36 14.03 -0.02
CA ILE A 284 -11.27 14.97 -1.16
C ILE A 284 -12.52 15.85 -1.23
N THR A 285 -13.71 15.30 -1.07
CA THR A 285 -14.96 16.06 -1.16
C THR A 285 -15.06 17.18 -0.10
N LYS A 286 -14.41 17.03 1.06
CA LYS A 286 -14.35 18.09 2.08
C LYS A 286 -13.47 19.29 1.74
N ARG A 287 -12.49 19.15 0.81
CA ARG A 287 -11.60 20.25 0.44
C ARG A 287 -12.09 21.10 -0.72
N SER A 288 -13.02 20.59 -1.54
CA SER A 288 -13.63 21.34 -2.64
C SER A 288 -14.79 22.25 -2.19
N SER A 289 -15.22 22.17 -0.92
CA SER A 289 -16.28 23.00 -0.34
C SER A 289 -15.78 24.11 0.59
N LEU A 290 -14.47 24.33 0.69
CA LEU A 290 -13.80 25.44 1.38
C LEU A 290 -13.05 26.31 0.38
#